data_5db764f784a49ad8fa91fbff494341d9
#
_entry.id   5db764f784a49ad8fa91fbff494341d9
#
_cell.length_a   1.000
_cell.length_b   1.000
_cell.length_c   1.000
_cell.angle_alpha   90.00
_cell.angle_beta   90.00
_cell.angle_gamma   90.00
#
_symmetry.space_group_name_H-M   'P 1'
#
loop_
_entity.id
_entity.type
_entity.pdbx_description
1 polymer ?
#
loop_
_entity_poly.entity_id
_entity_poly.type
_entity_poly.pdbx_seq_one_letter_code
_entity_poly.pdbx_strand_id
1 'polypeptide(L)'
;MLKGKKILAILLTGELDEDEENPYAEVNWNKIFDNLDDDWIIFTNSGKLLENMTHIGYEHRNQFVYSNRTFDTREVLSFADCLVTNSGLYATYFAVRQKPIYCLKYTNCEFEKYMKRKFSNLYIKNVEDIEMTKFSEFTSENEKFCEYFSYDWGENPSAKISEIFE
;
A
#
# COMPACT_ATOMS: atom_id res chain seq x y z
N MET A 1 20.06 -3.65 -10.45
CA MET A 1 19.15 -4.78 -10.08
C MET A 1 17.68 -4.47 -10.34
N LEU A 2 17.20 -3.22 -10.21
CA LEU A 2 15.78 -2.86 -10.41
C LEU A 2 15.44 -2.27 -11.80
N LYS A 3 16.41 -2.19 -12.71
CA LYS A 3 16.21 -1.54 -14.01
C LYS A 3 15.16 -2.31 -14.84
N GLY A 4 14.05 -1.63 -15.17
CA GLY A 4 12.93 -2.19 -15.93
C GLY A 4 11.91 -2.95 -15.12
N LYS A 5 12.06 -3.01 -13.77
CA LYS A 5 11.06 -3.59 -12.87
C LYS A 5 10.10 -2.51 -12.37
N LYS A 6 8.84 -2.89 -12.19
CA LYS A 6 7.81 -2.09 -11.53
C LYS A 6 7.76 -2.43 -10.04
N ILE A 7 7.42 -1.48 -9.21
CA ILE A 7 7.44 -1.66 -7.75
C ILE A 7 6.05 -1.42 -7.16
N LEU A 8 5.52 -2.47 -6.54
CA LEU A 8 4.38 -2.40 -5.66
C LEU A 8 4.88 -2.22 -4.22
N ALA A 9 4.70 -1.03 -3.67
CA ALA A 9 5.05 -0.75 -2.28
C ALA A 9 3.85 -1.05 -1.37
N ILE A 10 4.01 -1.99 -0.44
CA ILE A 10 3.04 -2.25 0.64
C ILE A 10 3.64 -1.70 1.92
N LEU A 11 3.25 -0.48 2.28
CA LEU A 11 3.81 0.25 3.41
C LEU A 11 2.74 0.45 4.49
N LEU A 12 2.90 -0.22 5.60
CA LEU A 12 1.95 -0.22 6.70
C LEU A 12 2.54 0.49 7.93
N THR A 13 1.67 1.10 8.72
CA THR A 13 2.00 1.78 9.97
C THR A 13 1.09 1.30 11.10
N GLY A 14 1.56 1.44 12.33
CA GLY A 14 0.88 0.98 13.52
C GLY A 14 1.26 -0.45 13.89
N GLU A 15 1.04 -0.77 15.14
CA GLU A 15 1.17 -2.11 15.69
C GLU A 15 -0.23 -2.70 15.84
N LEU A 16 -0.38 -3.98 15.56
CA LEU A 16 -1.59 -4.71 15.95
C LEU A 16 -1.57 -4.85 17.47
N ASP A 17 -2.71 -4.70 18.11
CA ASP A 17 -2.84 -4.98 19.52
C ASP A 17 -2.40 -6.42 19.80
N GLU A 18 -1.75 -6.66 20.96
CA GLU A 18 -1.18 -7.99 21.29
C GLU A 18 -2.25 -9.09 21.29
N ASP A 19 -3.50 -8.73 21.52
CA ASP A 19 -4.66 -9.64 21.53
C ASP A 19 -5.35 -9.76 20.16
N GLU A 20 -4.94 -8.98 19.15
CA GLU A 20 -5.48 -9.08 17.80
C GLU A 20 -4.74 -10.17 16.99
N GLU A 21 -5.50 -11.12 16.47
CA GLU A 21 -4.97 -12.08 15.50
C GLU A 21 -4.40 -11.32 14.30
N ASN A 22 -3.21 -11.70 13.87
CA ASN A 22 -2.62 -11.16 12.66
C ASN A 22 -3.54 -11.47 11.46
N PRO A 23 -4.23 -10.48 10.88
CA PRO A 23 -5.19 -10.71 9.80
C PRO A 23 -4.52 -11.24 8.52
N TYR A 24 -3.20 -11.27 8.49
CA TYR A 24 -2.40 -11.73 7.35
C TYR A 24 -1.65 -13.03 7.65
N ALA A 25 -1.95 -13.68 8.81
CA ALA A 25 -1.30 -14.92 9.19
C ALA A 25 -1.47 -16.06 8.17
N GLU A 26 -2.56 -16.05 7.40
CA GLU A 26 -2.90 -17.07 6.43
C GLU A 26 -2.84 -16.60 4.96
N VAL A 27 -2.17 -15.47 4.68
CA VAL A 27 -2.08 -14.93 3.32
C VAL A 27 -1.37 -15.92 2.40
N ASN A 28 -2.02 -16.26 1.31
CA ASN A 28 -1.41 -17.07 0.26
C ASN A 28 -0.59 -16.20 -0.71
N TRP A 29 0.66 -15.95 -0.35
CA TRP A 29 1.58 -15.16 -1.16
C TRP A 29 1.81 -15.73 -2.56
N ASN A 30 1.81 -17.06 -2.73
CA ASN A 30 1.97 -17.66 -4.06
C ASN A 30 0.84 -17.22 -4.99
N LYS A 31 -0.41 -17.17 -4.50
CA LYS A 31 -1.54 -16.67 -5.29
C LYS A 31 -1.34 -15.20 -5.72
N ILE A 32 -0.78 -14.37 -4.84
CA ILE A 32 -0.49 -12.97 -5.17
C ILE A 32 0.60 -12.91 -6.25
N PHE A 33 1.68 -13.66 -6.09
CA PHE A 33 2.77 -13.70 -7.05
C PHE A 33 2.36 -14.31 -8.40
N ASP A 34 1.52 -15.34 -8.40
CA ASP A 34 0.98 -15.94 -9.63
C ASP A 34 0.15 -14.96 -10.46
N ASN A 35 -0.44 -13.95 -9.80
CA ASN A 35 -1.18 -12.86 -10.43
C ASN A 35 -0.31 -11.64 -10.77
N LEU A 36 0.97 -11.62 -10.35
CA LEU A 36 1.93 -10.58 -10.67
C LEU A 36 2.71 -10.95 -11.92
N ASP A 37 2.82 -10.03 -12.87
CA ASP A 37 3.75 -10.20 -13.98
C ASP A 37 5.20 -10.27 -13.45
N ASP A 38 6.08 -10.99 -14.14
CA ASP A 38 7.49 -11.18 -13.75
C ASP A 38 8.28 -9.87 -13.61
N ASP A 39 7.77 -8.76 -14.15
CA ASP A 39 8.40 -7.44 -14.07
C ASP A 39 8.06 -6.69 -12.77
N TRP A 40 7.15 -7.20 -11.93
CA TRP A 40 6.81 -6.58 -10.65
C TRP A 40 7.66 -7.11 -9.49
N ILE A 41 7.97 -6.20 -8.58
CA ILE A 41 8.60 -6.49 -7.28
C ILE A 41 7.71 -5.92 -6.18
N ILE A 42 7.41 -6.72 -5.19
CA ILE A 42 6.75 -6.27 -3.96
C ILE A 42 7.81 -5.77 -2.99
N PHE A 43 7.59 -4.57 -2.48
CA PHE A 43 8.40 -3.97 -1.43
C PHE A 43 7.53 -3.74 -0.19
N THR A 44 7.94 -4.20 0.99
CA THR A 44 7.18 -3.95 2.23
C THR A 44 8.08 -3.58 3.41
N ASN A 45 7.53 -2.81 4.33
CA ASN A 45 8.12 -2.49 5.63
C ASN A 45 7.49 -3.28 6.79
N SER A 46 6.47 -4.08 6.53
CA SER A 46 5.71 -4.77 7.58
C SER A 46 6.28 -6.16 7.88
N GLY A 47 6.80 -6.35 9.10
CA GLY A 47 7.21 -7.66 9.60
C GLY A 47 6.05 -8.64 9.74
N LYS A 48 4.85 -8.14 10.05
CA LYS A 48 3.65 -8.97 10.20
C LYS A 48 3.18 -9.59 8.89
N LEU A 49 3.35 -8.89 7.77
CA LEU A 49 3.11 -9.47 6.44
C LEU A 49 4.10 -10.59 6.12
N LEU A 50 5.27 -10.60 6.77
CA LEU A 50 6.35 -11.54 6.52
C LEU A 50 6.23 -12.85 7.29
N GLU A 51 5.41 -12.91 8.33
CA GLU A 51 5.33 -14.08 9.21
C GLU A 51 5.05 -15.39 8.45
N ASN A 52 4.38 -15.30 7.29
CA ASN A 52 4.06 -16.45 6.45
C ASN A 52 4.87 -16.58 5.16
N MET A 53 5.85 -15.73 4.95
CA MET A 53 6.65 -15.75 3.72
C MET A 53 7.60 -16.95 3.60
N THR A 54 7.72 -17.75 4.63
CA THR A 54 8.46 -19.03 4.60
C THR A 54 7.92 -20.02 3.57
N HIS A 55 6.67 -19.82 3.13
CA HIS A 55 5.97 -20.66 2.16
C HIS A 55 5.98 -20.13 0.73
N ILE A 56 6.69 -19.01 0.45
CA ILE A 56 6.81 -18.49 -0.91
C ILE A 56 7.63 -19.47 -1.75
N GLY A 57 7.10 -19.81 -2.92
CA GLY A 57 7.78 -20.63 -3.92
C GLY A 57 9.16 -20.04 -4.26
N TYR A 58 10.12 -20.91 -4.53
CA TYR A 58 11.51 -20.51 -4.80
C TYR A 58 11.61 -19.53 -5.98
N GLU A 59 10.74 -19.70 -6.96
CA GLU A 59 10.60 -18.86 -8.15
C GLU A 59 10.28 -17.40 -7.84
N HIS A 60 9.51 -17.13 -6.79
CA HIS A 60 9.04 -15.79 -6.42
C HIS A 60 9.96 -15.03 -5.44
N ARG A 61 10.99 -15.68 -4.91
CA ARG A 61 11.88 -15.05 -3.90
C ARG A 61 12.57 -13.78 -4.38
N ASN A 62 12.80 -13.66 -5.68
CA ASN A 62 13.42 -12.48 -6.27
C ASN A 62 12.43 -11.34 -6.55
N GLN A 63 11.14 -11.59 -6.40
CA GLN A 63 10.07 -10.59 -6.60
C GLN A 63 9.68 -9.89 -5.30
N PHE A 64 10.41 -10.15 -4.22
CA PHE A 64 10.08 -9.59 -2.92
C PHE A 64 11.28 -8.92 -2.25
N VAL A 65 11.06 -7.72 -1.69
CA VAL A 65 12.07 -6.97 -0.92
C VAL A 65 11.47 -6.51 0.39
N TYR A 66 12.11 -6.90 1.48
CA TYR A 66 11.79 -6.40 2.81
C TYR A 66 12.71 -5.25 3.21
N SER A 67 12.11 -4.13 3.58
CA SER A 67 12.84 -2.96 4.06
C SER A 67 12.97 -3.00 5.57
N ASN A 68 14.06 -3.56 6.04
CA ASN A 68 14.39 -3.68 7.46
C ASN A 68 15.39 -2.62 7.95
N ARG A 69 15.33 -1.38 7.55
CA ARG A 69 16.28 -0.29 7.84
C ARG A 69 17.24 0.07 6.69
N THR A 70 17.28 -0.69 5.60
CA THR A 70 18.20 -0.44 4.48
C THR A 70 17.73 0.68 3.57
N PHE A 71 16.41 0.89 3.50
CA PHE A 71 15.81 1.93 2.66
C PHE A 71 14.90 2.84 3.49
N ASP A 72 15.06 4.15 3.33
CA ASP A 72 14.10 5.12 3.85
C ASP A 72 12.76 4.93 3.12
N THR A 73 11.65 4.91 3.86
CA THR A 73 10.29 4.84 3.32
C THR A 73 10.05 5.91 2.25
N ARG A 74 10.63 7.11 2.42
CA ARG A 74 10.54 8.20 1.44
C ARG A 74 11.24 7.87 0.13
N GLU A 75 12.36 7.16 0.19
CA GLU A 75 13.03 6.67 -1.01
C GLU A 75 12.15 5.68 -1.75
N VAL A 76 11.55 4.71 -1.03
CA VAL A 76 10.60 3.75 -1.63
C VAL A 76 9.43 4.46 -2.28
N LEU A 77 8.80 5.42 -1.60
CA LEU A 77 7.71 6.22 -2.16
C LEU A 77 8.15 6.99 -3.42
N SER A 78 9.42 7.36 -3.52
CA SER A 78 9.94 8.11 -4.67
C SER A 78 10.04 7.28 -5.96
N PHE A 79 10.19 5.96 -5.88
CA PHE A 79 10.34 5.08 -7.06
C PHE A 79 9.22 4.06 -7.24
N ALA A 80 8.32 3.89 -6.27
CA ALA A 80 7.20 2.95 -6.39
C ALA A 80 6.26 3.32 -7.56
N ASP A 81 5.70 2.30 -8.19
CA ASP A 81 4.73 2.44 -9.29
C ASP A 81 3.28 2.31 -8.81
N CYS A 82 3.09 1.65 -7.68
CA CYS A 82 1.81 1.55 -6.98
C CYS A 82 2.06 1.54 -5.46
N LEU A 83 1.17 2.16 -4.70
CA LEU A 83 1.20 2.18 -3.23
C LEU A 83 -0.03 1.48 -2.66
N VAL A 84 0.21 0.57 -1.73
CA VAL A 84 -0.80 0.00 -0.83
C VAL A 84 -0.43 0.38 0.60
N THR A 85 -1.30 1.07 1.32
CA THR A 85 -0.98 1.57 2.66
C THR A 85 -2.21 1.72 3.54
N ASN A 86 -2.03 1.69 4.85
CA ASN A 86 -3.02 2.13 5.83
C ASN A 86 -2.68 3.51 6.42
N SER A 87 -1.66 4.17 5.90
CA SER A 87 -1.16 5.45 6.39
C SER A 87 -1.58 6.61 5.51
N GLY A 88 -2.38 7.53 6.06
CA GLY A 88 -2.73 8.78 5.37
C GLY A 88 -1.51 9.62 5.00
N LEU A 89 -0.47 9.61 5.85
CA LEU A 89 0.77 10.33 5.58
C LEU A 89 1.48 9.79 4.32
N TYR A 90 1.63 8.48 4.19
CA TYR A 90 2.27 7.88 3.02
C TYR A 90 1.42 8.09 1.77
N ALA A 91 0.10 7.91 1.89
CA ALA A 91 -0.83 8.15 0.79
C ALA A 91 -0.74 9.59 0.28
N THR A 92 -0.68 10.57 1.17
CA THR A 92 -0.54 11.99 0.83
C THR A 92 0.78 12.27 0.12
N TYR A 93 1.91 11.78 0.64
CA TYR A 93 3.20 11.93 -0.03
C TYR A 93 3.23 11.28 -1.42
N PHE A 94 2.54 10.18 -1.59
CA PHE A 94 2.50 9.47 -2.86
C PHE A 94 1.53 10.09 -3.87
N ALA A 95 0.46 10.74 -3.41
CA ALA A 95 -0.58 11.34 -4.26
C ALA A 95 -0.03 12.36 -5.27
N VAL A 96 1.03 13.10 -4.91
CA VAL A 96 1.69 14.06 -5.81
C VAL A 96 2.30 13.39 -7.05
N ARG A 97 2.50 12.09 -7.01
CA ARG A 97 3.07 11.32 -8.13
C ARG A 97 2.04 10.89 -9.17
N GLN A 98 0.74 11.03 -8.85
CA GLN A 98 -0.36 10.62 -9.70
C GLN A 98 -0.20 9.17 -10.20
N LYS A 99 0.05 8.27 -9.26
CA LYS A 99 0.13 6.84 -9.49
C LYS A 99 -0.90 6.11 -8.63
N PRO A 100 -1.24 4.84 -8.95
CA PRO A 100 -2.24 4.08 -8.21
C PRO A 100 -1.95 4.00 -6.71
N ILE A 101 -2.97 4.33 -5.90
CA ILE A 101 -2.94 4.25 -4.44
C ILE A 101 -4.11 3.41 -3.99
N TYR A 102 -3.86 2.51 -3.04
CA TYR A 102 -4.89 1.71 -2.40
C TYR A 102 -4.67 1.69 -0.88
N CYS A 103 -5.78 1.65 -0.16
CA CYS A 103 -5.75 1.50 1.29
C CYS A 103 -6.01 0.04 1.68
N LEU A 104 -5.11 -0.55 2.44
CA LEU A 104 -5.26 -1.90 2.96
C LEU A 104 -5.79 -1.85 4.40
N LYS A 105 -6.82 -2.65 4.70
CA LYS A 105 -7.27 -2.87 6.08
C LYS A 105 -6.14 -3.53 6.87
N TYR A 106 -5.73 -2.91 7.98
CA TYR A 106 -4.66 -3.43 8.84
C TYR A 106 -4.93 -3.21 10.33
N THR A 107 -5.03 -1.95 10.78
CA THR A 107 -5.21 -1.57 12.18
C THR A 107 -6.58 -0.97 12.49
N ASN A 108 -7.46 -0.90 11.51
CA ASN A 108 -8.75 -0.22 11.60
C ASN A 108 -8.64 1.26 12.05
N CYS A 109 -7.55 1.93 11.62
CA CYS A 109 -7.29 3.33 11.94
C CYS A 109 -8.28 4.29 11.25
N GLU A 110 -8.28 5.56 11.64
CA GLU A 110 -9.22 6.55 11.09
C GLU A 110 -9.04 6.75 9.58
N PHE A 111 -7.82 6.70 9.07
CA PHE A 111 -7.59 6.76 7.62
C PHE A 111 -8.23 5.59 6.87
N GLU A 112 -8.13 4.37 7.41
CA GLU A 112 -8.80 3.20 6.82
C GLU A 112 -10.32 3.37 6.80
N LYS A 113 -10.91 3.86 7.89
CA LYS A 113 -12.35 4.14 7.99
C LYS A 113 -12.77 5.22 6.98
N TYR A 114 -11.97 6.27 6.83
CA TYR A 114 -12.18 7.32 5.86
C TYR A 114 -12.13 6.78 4.43
N MET A 115 -11.10 6.00 4.07
CA MET A 115 -10.96 5.38 2.76
C MET A 115 -12.13 4.47 2.42
N LYS A 116 -12.55 3.62 3.36
CA LYS A 116 -13.71 2.75 3.18
C LYS A 116 -15.00 3.53 2.90
N ARG A 117 -15.16 4.70 3.50
CA ARG A 117 -16.36 5.54 3.37
C ARG A 117 -16.36 6.37 2.07
N LYS A 118 -15.22 6.97 1.73
CA LYS A 118 -15.11 7.98 0.67
C LYS A 118 -14.54 7.46 -0.64
N PHE A 119 -13.66 6.46 -0.57
CA PHE A 119 -12.93 5.88 -1.69
C PHE A 119 -12.99 4.34 -1.63
N SER A 120 -14.22 3.81 -1.61
CA SER A 120 -14.46 2.38 -1.35
C SER A 120 -13.82 1.46 -2.38
N ASN A 121 -13.66 1.89 -3.63
CA ASN A 121 -13.00 1.10 -4.67
C ASN A 121 -11.47 1.09 -4.53
N LEU A 122 -10.92 2.01 -3.75
CA LEU A 122 -9.50 2.03 -3.38
C LEU A 122 -9.22 1.33 -2.04
N TYR A 123 -10.25 0.82 -1.38
CA TYR A 123 -10.14 0.14 -0.09
C TYR A 123 -10.11 -1.38 -0.27
N ILE A 124 -9.03 -2.02 0.17
CA ILE A 124 -8.78 -3.44 0.08
C ILE A 124 -8.97 -4.08 1.45
N LYS A 125 -9.77 -5.13 1.53
CA LYS A 125 -10.01 -5.85 2.78
C LYS A 125 -8.95 -6.90 3.05
N ASN A 126 -8.51 -7.61 2.02
CA ASN A 126 -7.54 -8.70 2.12
C ASN A 126 -6.39 -8.46 1.14
N VAL A 127 -5.18 -8.82 1.56
CA VAL A 127 -3.99 -8.71 0.69
C VAL A 127 -4.16 -9.53 -0.59
N GLU A 128 -4.87 -10.66 -0.53
CA GLU A 128 -5.13 -11.52 -1.67
C GLU A 128 -6.08 -10.91 -2.71
N ASP A 129 -6.78 -9.82 -2.38
CA ASP A 129 -7.60 -9.06 -3.31
C ASP A 129 -6.76 -8.13 -4.20
N ILE A 130 -5.43 -8.14 -4.03
CA ILE A 130 -4.48 -7.44 -4.88
C ILE A 130 -4.48 -8.12 -6.27
N GLU A 131 -5.23 -7.53 -7.19
CA GLU A 131 -5.27 -7.93 -8.60
C GLU A 131 -4.45 -6.95 -9.43
N MET A 132 -3.33 -7.40 -9.99
CA MET A 132 -2.37 -6.53 -10.68
C MET A 132 -2.92 -5.83 -11.91
N THR A 133 -3.89 -6.42 -12.59
CA THR A 133 -4.58 -5.75 -13.71
C THR A 133 -5.25 -4.46 -13.28
N LYS A 134 -5.78 -4.41 -12.04
CA LYS A 134 -6.36 -3.20 -11.45
C LYS A 134 -5.29 -2.24 -10.91
N PHE A 135 -4.19 -2.77 -10.37
CA PHE A 135 -3.14 -1.97 -9.72
C PHE A 135 -2.19 -1.27 -10.70
N SER A 136 -2.15 -1.71 -11.94
CA SER A 136 -1.40 -1.02 -13.00
C SER A 136 -2.18 0.15 -13.63
N GLU A 137 -3.49 0.26 -13.37
CA GLU A 137 -4.34 1.29 -13.94
C GLU A 137 -4.56 2.44 -12.95
N PHE A 138 -4.28 3.65 -13.41
CA PHE A 138 -4.65 4.87 -12.70
C PHE A 138 -6.11 5.17 -12.98
N THR A 139 -6.98 4.81 -12.06
CA THR A 139 -8.44 4.93 -12.21
C THR A 139 -8.92 6.37 -11.94
N SER A 140 -10.16 6.69 -12.39
CA SER A 140 -10.79 7.98 -12.08
C SER A 140 -10.96 8.22 -10.56
N GLU A 141 -11.04 7.18 -9.76
CA GLU A 141 -11.10 7.30 -8.30
C GLU A 141 -9.72 7.58 -7.69
N ASN A 142 -8.65 7.00 -8.26
CA ASN A 142 -7.28 7.40 -7.94
C ASN A 142 -7.02 8.86 -8.29
N GLU A 143 -7.50 9.32 -9.45
CA GLU A 143 -7.39 10.72 -9.87
C GLU A 143 -8.06 11.65 -8.84
N LYS A 144 -9.30 11.39 -8.46
CA LYS A 144 -10.02 12.15 -7.44
C LYS A 144 -9.30 12.15 -6.08
N PHE A 145 -8.76 10.99 -5.68
CA PHE A 145 -7.97 10.89 -4.45
C PHE A 145 -6.72 11.76 -4.53
N CYS A 146 -5.96 11.65 -5.61
CA CYS A 146 -4.74 12.42 -5.80
C CYS A 146 -5.02 13.92 -5.88
N GLU A 147 -6.07 14.35 -6.57
CA GLU A 147 -6.51 15.75 -6.59
C GLU A 147 -6.85 16.23 -5.19
N TYR A 148 -7.66 15.47 -4.45
CA TYR A 148 -8.06 15.84 -3.10
C TYR A 148 -6.87 15.99 -2.15
N PHE A 149 -5.91 15.09 -2.20
CA PHE A 149 -4.76 15.09 -1.27
C PHE A 149 -3.55 15.90 -1.76
N SER A 150 -3.39 16.15 -3.07
CA SER A 150 -2.23 16.88 -3.59
C SER A 150 -2.49 18.37 -3.83
N TYR A 151 -3.73 18.73 -4.16
CA TYR A 151 -4.03 20.10 -4.67
C TYR A 151 -4.05 21.19 -3.59
N ASP A 152 -4.33 20.83 -2.33
CA ASP A 152 -4.69 21.80 -1.30
C ASP A 152 -3.64 22.04 -0.20
N TRP A 153 -2.42 21.60 -0.42
CA TRP A 153 -1.32 21.91 0.52
C TRP A 153 -1.03 23.41 0.62
N GLY A 154 -1.53 24.22 -0.33
CA GLY A 154 -1.31 25.68 -0.36
C GLY A 154 -2.27 26.50 0.51
N GLU A 155 -3.50 26.05 0.72
CA GLU A 155 -4.54 26.92 1.31
C GLU A 155 -4.94 26.58 2.75
N ASN A 156 -5.05 25.33 3.16
CA ASN A 156 -5.28 24.99 4.57
C ASN A 156 -5.08 23.49 4.89
N PRO A 157 -3.86 23.01 5.09
CA PRO A 157 -3.60 21.59 5.38
C PRO A 157 -4.23 21.14 6.71
N SER A 158 -4.40 22.06 7.68
CA SER A 158 -4.99 21.72 8.98
C SER A 158 -6.49 21.40 8.91
N ALA A 159 -7.24 22.08 8.03
CA ALA A 159 -8.67 21.82 7.86
C ALA A 159 -8.93 20.47 7.22
N LYS A 160 -8.09 20.04 6.28
CA LYS A 160 -8.23 18.73 5.64
C LYS A 160 -7.81 17.57 6.54
N ILE A 161 -6.80 17.80 7.38
CA ILE A 161 -6.43 16.81 8.39
C ILE A 161 -7.60 16.62 9.38
N SER A 162 -8.28 17.69 9.80
CA SER A 162 -9.45 17.56 10.69
C SER A 162 -10.63 16.85 10.02
N GLU A 163 -10.88 17.03 8.73
CA GLU A 163 -11.92 16.29 7.99
C GLU A 163 -11.65 14.76 7.92
N ILE A 164 -10.39 14.35 7.99
CA ILE A 164 -10.03 12.92 8.03
C ILE A 164 -10.38 12.32 9.40
N PHE A 165 -10.32 13.13 10.46
CA PHE A 165 -10.54 12.69 11.85
C PHE A 165 -11.95 12.95 12.39
N GLU A 166 -12.83 13.62 11.65
CA GLU A 166 -14.27 13.75 11.92
C GLU A 166 -15.09 12.65 11.19
#